data_cd5af24e623650eb8a73033368755d4f
#
_entry.id   cd5af24e623650eb8a73033368755d4f
#
_cell.length_a   1.000
_cell.length_b   1.000
_cell.length_c   1.000
_cell.angle_alpha   90.00
_cell.angle_beta   90.00
_cell.angle_gamma   90.00
#
_symmetry.space_group_name_H-M   'P 1'
#
loop_
_entity.id
_entity.type
_entity.pdbx_description
1 polymer ?
#
loop_
_entity_poly.entity_id
_entity_poly.type
_entity_poly.pdbx_seq_one_letter_code
_entity_poly.pdbx_strand_id
1 'polypeptide(L)'
;MKRNVFYLLLLVVAMSLQSCNYNALVEQEENVDKAWAEVDNQYQRRMDLIPNLVATVQGYVKHEEATLTSVVEARSKASSITLNANDLSEEALADFQAAQDELSRGLGRLMAVAESYPDLKANENFMALQDQIEGTENRIAVARRNFNEAAQEYNANIRKFPTVIYAGWFGFEKKPYFKAQAGAETAPRVQF
;
A
#
# COMPACT_ATOMS: atom_id res chain seq x y z
N MET A 1 -52.60 -11.25 24.49
CA MET A 1 -51.30 -11.67 25.04
C MET A 1 -50.50 -12.52 24.04
N LYS A 2 -51.00 -13.64 23.48
CA LYS A 2 -50.27 -14.53 22.56
C LYS A 2 -49.73 -13.81 21.31
N ARG A 3 -50.47 -12.86 20.73
CA ARG A 3 -50.07 -12.09 19.52
C ARG A 3 -48.89 -11.15 19.80
N ASN A 4 -48.84 -10.51 20.98
CA ASN A 4 -47.77 -9.62 21.38
C ASN A 4 -46.48 -10.40 21.70
N VAL A 5 -46.60 -11.58 22.30
CA VAL A 5 -45.45 -12.50 22.53
C VAL A 5 -44.86 -12.98 21.21
N PHE A 6 -45.73 -13.28 20.23
CA PHE A 6 -45.27 -13.68 18.87
C PHE A 6 -44.48 -12.57 18.19
N TYR A 7 -44.95 -11.32 18.23
CA TYR A 7 -44.18 -10.17 17.65
C TYR A 7 -42.89 -9.90 18.41
N LEU A 8 -42.86 -10.07 19.74
CA LEU A 8 -41.64 -9.94 20.54
C LEU A 8 -40.61 -11.01 20.14
N LEU A 9 -41.07 -12.24 19.94
CA LEU A 9 -40.20 -13.37 19.52
C LEU A 9 -39.66 -13.18 18.11
N LEU A 10 -40.45 -12.65 17.17
CA LEU A 10 -40.04 -12.28 15.82
C LEU A 10 -38.99 -11.16 15.83
N LEU A 11 -39.13 -10.18 16.74
CA LEU A 11 -38.20 -9.08 16.91
C LEU A 11 -36.86 -9.57 17.47
N VAL A 12 -36.87 -10.48 18.44
CA VAL A 12 -35.66 -11.09 19.01
C VAL A 12 -34.93 -11.94 17.98
N VAL A 13 -35.65 -12.74 17.17
CA VAL A 13 -35.07 -13.51 16.07
C VAL A 13 -34.46 -12.59 15.00
N ALA A 14 -35.13 -11.50 14.64
CA ALA A 14 -34.59 -10.51 13.71
C ALA A 14 -33.33 -9.84 14.25
N MET A 15 -33.27 -9.50 15.54
CA MET A 15 -32.08 -8.95 16.19
C MET A 15 -30.91 -9.96 16.24
N SER A 16 -31.17 -11.24 16.49
CA SER A 16 -30.12 -12.26 16.54
C SER A 16 -29.47 -12.52 15.17
N LEU A 17 -30.21 -12.40 14.07
CA LEU A 17 -29.68 -12.52 12.70
C LEU A 17 -28.76 -11.34 12.31
N GLN A 18 -28.91 -10.18 12.95
CA GLN A 18 -28.05 -9.02 12.70
C GLN A 18 -26.65 -9.15 13.35
N SER A 19 -26.55 -9.90 14.46
CA SER A 19 -25.29 -10.05 15.20
C SER A 19 -24.19 -10.74 14.38
N CYS A 20 -24.53 -11.73 13.55
CA CYS A 20 -23.58 -12.43 12.71
C CYS A 20 -22.99 -11.53 11.61
N ASN A 21 -23.80 -10.62 11.06
CA ASN A 21 -23.32 -9.69 10.02
C ASN A 21 -22.41 -8.59 10.58
N TYR A 22 -22.64 -8.11 11.79
CA TYR A 22 -21.77 -7.12 12.44
C TYR A 22 -20.36 -7.70 12.67
N ASN A 23 -20.28 -8.88 13.26
CA ASN A 23 -19.00 -9.54 13.52
C ASN A 23 -18.22 -9.81 12.23
N ALA A 24 -18.91 -10.20 11.16
CA ALA A 24 -18.28 -10.38 9.84
C ALA A 24 -17.72 -9.08 9.26
N LEU A 25 -18.37 -7.93 9.50
CA LEU A 25 -17.83 -6.63 9.08
C LEU A 25 -16.58 -6.24 9.86
N VAL A 26 -16.60 -6.45 11.19
CA VAL A 26 -15.41 -6.21 12.03
C VAL A 26 -14.25 -7.07 11.57
N GLU A 27 -14.48 -8.37 11.31
CA GLU A 27 -13.44 -9.27 10.80
C GLU A 27 -12.88 -8.81 9.45
N GLN A 28 -13.73 -8.32 8.55
CA GLN A 28 -13.30 -7.80 7.27
C GLN A 28 -12.53 -6.49 7.39
N GLU A 29 -12.93 -5.60 8.29
CA GLU A 29 -12.19 -4.38 8.59
C GLU A 29 -10.79 -4.70 9.13
N GLU A 30 -10.68 -5.62 10.09
CA GLU A 30 -9.42 -6.11 10.62
C GLU A 30 -8.54 -6.76 9.52
N ASN A 31 -9.14 -7.44 8.54
CA ASN A 31 -8.41 -7.97 7.39
C ASN A 31 -7.85 -6.86 6.48
N VAL A 32 -8.59 -5.75 6.31
CA VAL A 32 -8.07 -4.58 5.58
C VAL A 32 -6.89 -3.96 6.34
N ASP A 33 -7.02 -3.80 7.65
CA ASP A 33 -5.98 -3.22 8.51
C ASP A 33 -4.71 -4.09 8.52
N LYS A 34 -4.87 -5.41 8.57
CA LYS A 34 -3.77 -6.37 8.43
C LYS A 34 -3.09 -6.26 7.06
N ALA A 35 -3.87 -6.14 5.99
CA ALA A 35 -3.34 -5.98 4.64
C ALA A 35 -2.61 -4.63 4.48
N TRP A 36 -3.10 -3.55 5.13
CA TRP A 36 -2.40 -2.28 5.19
C TRP A 36 -1.06 -2.38 5.92
N ALA A 37 -1.03 -3.03 7.08
CA ALA A 37 0.20 -3.23 7.83
C ALA A 37 1.27 -3.97 7.01
N GLU A 38 0.87 -4.93 6.16
CA GLU A 38 1.80 -5.60 5.24
C GLU A 38 2.33 -4.65 4.17
N VAL A 39 1.48 -3.76 3.61
CA VAL A 39 1.91 -2.70 2.68
C VAL A 39 2.94 -1.81 3.34
N ASP A 40 2.67 -1.30 4.54
CA ASP A 40 3.56 -0.41 5.28
C ASP A 40 4.90 -1.09 5.59
N ASN A 41 4.89 -2.34 6.03
CA ASN A 41 6.09 -3.14 6.29
C ASN A 41 7.00 -3.26 5.04
N GLN A 42 6.43 -3.46 3.85
CA GLN A 42 7.21 -3.58 2.63
C GLN A 42 7.80 -2.22 2.21
N TYR A 43 7.06 -1.13 2.36
CA TYR A 43 7.59 0.21 2.11
C TYR A 43 8.68 0.59 3.11
N GLN A 44 8.50 0.28 4.41
CA GLN A 44 9.54 0.48 5.42
C GLN A 44 10.81 -0.29 5.06
N ARG A 45 10.69 -1.56 4.70
CA ARG A 45 11.84 -2.37 4.26
C ARG A 45 12.58 -1.74 3.10
N ARG A 46 11.87 -1.20 2.11
CA ARG A 46 12.50 -0.47 0.99
C ARG A 46 13.27 0.75 1.48
N MET A 47 12.67 1.57 2.35
CA MET A 47 13.32 2.76 2.90
C MET A 47 14.58 2.44 3.70
N ASP A 48 14.62 1.29 4.38
CA ASP A 48 15.78 0.85 5.18
C ASP A 48 16.96 0.40 4.32
N LEU A 49 16.73 -0.05 3.09
CA LEU A 49 17.79 -0.43 2.14
C LEU A 49 18.48 0.76 1.49
N ILE A 50 17.80 1.90 1.35
CA ILE A 50 18.28 3.05 0.58
C ILE A 50 19.56 3.68 1.14
N PRO A 51 19.74 3.88 2.46
CA PRO A 51 20.99 4.44 2.98
C PRO A 51 22.21 3.62 2.62
N ASN A 52 22.10 2.29 2.67
CA ASN A 52 23.18 1.38 2.32
C ASN A 52 23.48 1.43 0.82
N LEU A 53 22.43 1.50 -0.02
CA LEU A 53 22.58 1.66 -1.46
C LEU A 53 23.28 2.98 -1.80
N VAL A 54 22.83 4.10 -1.23
CA VAL A 54 23.43 5.43 -1.46
C VAL A 54 24.88 5.44 -1.02
N ALA A 55 25.22 4.91 0.16
CA ALA A 55 26.60 4.84 0.64
C ALA A 55 27.49 3.97 -0.27
N THR A 56 26.98 2.84 -0.75
CA THR A 56 27.72 1.97 -1.68
C THR A 56 27.98 2.69 -2.99
N VAL A 57 26.97 3.31 -3.60
CA VAL A 57 27.11 4.04 -4.87
C VAL A 57 28.07 5.21 -4.72
N GLN A 58 27.96 5.99 -3.63
CA GLN A 58 28.78 7.16 -3.35
C GLN A 58 30.30 6.86 -3.33
N GLY A 59 30.67 5.62 -2.99
CA GLY A 59 32.07 5.19 -3.02
C GLY A 59 32.66 5.04 -4.43
N TYR A 60 31.83 4.99 -5.46
CA TYR A 60 32.26 4.72 -6.85
C TYR A 60 32.00 5.89 -7.81
N VAL A 61 30.97 6.71 -7.54
CA VAL A 61 30.58 7.81 -8.43
C VAL A 61 31.18 9.14 -7.97
N LYS A 62 31.71 9.93 -8.93
CA LYS A 62 32.41 11.20 -8.62
C LYS A 62 31.59 12.45 -8.96
N HIS A 63 30.61 12.34 -9.85
CA HIS A 63 29.92 13.50 -10.44
C HIS A 63 28.39 13.40 -10.37
N GLU A 64 27.85 12.42 -9.61
CA GLU A 64 26.42 12.09 -9.58
C GLU A 64 25.71 12.62 -8.31
N GLU A 65 26.26 13.69 -7.71
CA GLU A 65 25.76 14.27 -6.46
C GLU A 65 24.28 14.64 -6.55
N ALA A 66 23.83 15.17 -7.69
CA ALA A 66 22.44 15.54 -7.90
C ALA A 66 21.48 14.32 -7.86
N THR A 67 21.91 13.19 -8.46
CA THR A 67 21.11 11.94 -8.44
C THR A 67 21.03 11.36 -7.03
N LEU A 68 22.16 11.30 -6.32
CA LEU A 68 22.22 10.82 -4.94
C LEU A 68 21.37 11.70 -4.01
N THR A 69 21.50 13.02 -4.11
CA THR A 69 20.70 13.98 -3.34
C THR A 69 19.20 13.79 -3.61
N SER A 70 18.80 13.65 -4.88
CA SER A 70 17.39 13.44 -5.23
C SER A 70 16.78 12.17 -4.61
N VAL A 71 17.57 11.10 -4.47
CA VAL A 71 17.12 9.85 -3.82
C VAL A 71 16.96 10.05 -2.31
N VAL A 72 17.92 10.74 -1.68
CA VAL A 72 17.86 11.04 -0.23
C VAL A 72 16.67 11.94 0.11
N GLU A 73 16.40 12.98 -0.70
CA GLU A 73 15.26 13.87 -0.53
C GLU A 73 13.94 13.13 -0.74
N ALA A 74 13.82 12.34 -1.81
CA ALA A 74 12.63 11.52 -2.07
C ALA A 74 12.38 10.51 -0.93
N ARG A 75 13.43 9.89 -0.39
CA ARG A 75 13.33 9.03 0.79
C ARG A 75 12.81 9.80 2.02
N SER A 76 13.38 10.98 2.28
CA SER A 76 12.94 11.83 3.41
C SER A 76 11.46 12.19 3.30
N LYS A 77 11.02 12.58 2.10
CA LYS A 77 9.63 12.89 1.81
C LYS A 77 8.71 11.67 2.00
N ALA A 78 9.10 10.52 1.45
CA ALA A 78 8.32 9.29 1.58
C ALA A 78 8.21 8.83 3.04
N SER A 79 9.28 8.98 3.85
CA SER A 79 9.28 8.62 5.28
C SER A 79 8.54 9.63 6.18
N SER A 80 8.26 10.85 5.71
CA SER A 80 7.51 11.84 6.47
C SER A 80 6.00 11.63 6.44
N ILE A 81 5.50 10.82 5.51
CA ILE A 81 4.07 10.50 5.38
C ILE A 81 3.81 9.18 6.09
N THR A 82 3.25 9.27 7.28
CA THR A 82 2.83 8.09 8.06
C THR A 82 1.31 8.00 8.02
N LEU A 83 0.78 6.87 7.56
CA LEU A 83 -0.65 6.59 7.52
C LEU A 83 -0.99 5.43 8.43
N ASN A 84 -2.01 5.61 9.27
CA ASN A 84 -2.60 4.53 10.03
C ASN A 84 -3.82 3.97 9.26
N ALA A 85 -4.14 2.71 9.49
CA ALA A 85 -5.29 2.05 8.86
C ALA A 85 -6.63 2.81 9.08
N ASN A 86 -6.77 3.47 10.24
CA ASN A 86 -7.96 4.24 10.60
C ASN A 86 -8.05 5.61 9.91
N ASP A 87 -6.90 6.14 9.41
CA ASP A 87 -6.80 7.48 8.82
C ASP A 87 -6.72 7.43 7.28
N LEU A 88 -7.00 6.26 6.68
CA LEU A 88 -6.93 6.03 5.24
C LEU A 88 -8.06 6.75 4.51
N SER A 89 -7.78 7.94 3.99
CA SER A 89 -8.63 8.64 3.02
C SER A 89 -8.11 8.49 1.59
N GLU A 90 -8.96 8.76 0.58
CA GLU A 90 -8.52 8.74 -0.83
C GLU A 90 -7.38 9.74 -1.09
N GLU A 91 -7.42 10.91 -0.44
CA GLU A 91 -6.41 11.96 -0.56
C GLU A 91 -5.09 11.54 0.12
N ALA A 92 -5.17 11.10 1.37
CA ALA A 92 -3.97 10.67 2.12
C ALA A 92 -3.26 9.48 1.43
N LEU A 93 -4.02 8.51 0.91
CA LEU A 93 -3.46 7.39 0.17
C LEU A 93 -2.84 7.84 -1.16
N ALA A 94 -3.43 8.84 -1.85
CA ALA A 94 -2.88 9.39 -3.09
C ALA A 94 -1.56 10.14 -2.83
N ASP A 95 -1.47 10.93 -1.77
CA ASP A 95 -0.24 11.64 -1.39
C ASP A 95 0.87 10.66 -0.99
N PHE A 96 0.54 9.65 -0.21
CA PHE A 96 1.46 8.57 0.11
C PHE A 96 1.97 7.88 -1.15
N GLN A 97 1.07 7.49 -2.06
CA GLN A 97 1.45 6.84 -3.31
C GLN A 97 2.34 7.75 -4.17
N ALA A 98 2.02 9.04 -4.27
CA ALA A 98 2.82 9.99 -5.05
C ALA A 98 4.25 10.13 -4.52
N ALA A 99 4.44 10.18 -3.19
CA ALA A 99 5.77 10.23 -2.58
C ALA A 99 6.55 8.93 -2.79
N GLN A 100 5.90 7.78 -2.68
CA GLN A 100 6.51 6.48 -2.93
C GLN A 100 6.89 6.28 -4.41
N ASP A 101 6.08 6.78 -5.36
CA ASP A 101 6.37 6.76 -6.79
C ASP A 101 7.53 7.71 -7.15
N GLU A 102 7.67 8.85 -6.47
CA GLU A 102 8.82 9.75 -6.63
C GLU A 102 10.12 9.05 -6.21
N LEU A 103 10.10 8.34 -5.09
CA LEU A 103 11.22 7.53 -4.63
C LEU A 103 11.58 6.42 -5.64
N SER A 104 10.59 5.70 -6.15
CA SER A 104 10.83 4.65 -7.18
C SER A 104 11.48 5.22 -8.44
N ARG A 105 11.05 6.41 -8.89
CA ARG A 105 11.69 7.10 -10.02
C ARG A 105 13.13 7.53 -9.69
N GLY A 106 13.40 7.99 -8.47
CA GLY A 106 14.75 8.32 -8.01
C GLY A 106 15.68 7.10 -8.02
N LEU A 107 15.21 5.97 -7.49
CA LEU A 107 15.93 4.70 -7.51
C LEU A 107 16.19 4.21 -8.94
N GLY A 108 15.20 4.29 -9.84
CA GLY A 108 15.38 3.94 -11.25
C GLY A 108 16.47 4.78 -11.93
N ARG A 109 16.55 6.10 -11.67
CA ARG A 109 17.63 6.95 -12.17
C ARG A 109 19.00 6.54 -11.60
N LEU A 110 19.06 6.23 -10.29
CA LEU A 110 20.29 5.78 -9.64
C LEU A 110 20.80 4.46 -10.26
N MET A 111 19.92 3.51 -10.53
CA MET A 111 20.27 2.26 -11.21
C MET A 111 20.77 2.51 -12.64
N ALA A 112 20.14 3.44 -13.38
CA ALA A 112 20.61 3.82 -14.72
C ALA A 112 22.01 4.46 -14.69
N VAL A 113 22.32 5.27 -13.68
CA VAL A 113 23.69 5.81 -13.48
C VAL A 113 24.69 4.69 -13.25
N ALA A 114 24.36 3.69 -12.43
CA ALA A 114 25.25 2.57 -12.12
C ALA A 114 25.70 1.79 -13.38
N GLU A 115 24.90 1.79 -14.44
CA GLU A 115 25.28 1.17 -15.72
C GLU A 115 26.53 1.82 -16.35
N SER A 116 26.81 3.09 -16.04
CA SER A 116 27.98 3.83 -16.52
C SER A 116 29.26 3.60 -15.70
N TYR A 117 29.15 2.84 -14.61
CA TYR A 117 30.24 2.58 -13.67
C TYR A 117 30.48 1.06 -13.53
N PRO A 118 31.33 0.45 -14.39
CA PRO A 118 31.53 -1.02 -14.39
C PRO A 118 32.01 -1.58 -13.07
N ASP A 119 32.86 -0.85 -12.34
CA ASP A 119 33.40 -1.29 -11.04
C ASP A 119 32.29 -1.32 -9.96
N LEU A 120 31.34 -0.38 -10.00
CA LEU A 120 30.16 -0.40 -9.13
C LEU A 120 29.26 -1.57 -9.49
N LYS A 121 29.00 -1.76 -10.78
CA LYS A 121 28.13 -2.83 -11.28
C LYS A 121 28.68 -4.23 -10.92
N ALA A 122 30.00 -4.38 -10.84
CA ALA A 122 30.65 -5.62 -10.42
C ALA A 122 30.77 -5.77 -8.89
N ASN A 123 30.37 -4.77 -8.12
CA ASN A 123 30.45 -4.83 -6.66
C ASN A 123 29.37 -5.75 -6.09
N GLU A 124 29.77 -6.78 -5.32
CA GLU A 124 28.84 -7.78 -4.75
C GLU A 124 27.80 -7.16 -3.82
N ASN A 125 28.18 -6.14 -3.02
CA ASN A 125 27.23 -5.47 -2.12
C ASN A 125 26.19 -4.67 -2.91
N PHE A 126 26.61 -4.01 -4.00
CA PHE A 126 25.70 -3.28 -4.87
C PHE A 126 24.67 -4.23 -5.51
N MET A 127 25.14 -5.34 -6.10
CA MET A 127 24.26 -6.36 -6.71
C MET A 127 23.29 -6.94 -5.68
N ALA A 128 23.75 -7.28 -4.49
CA ALA A 128 22.88 -7.80 -3.41
C ALA A 128 21.82 -6.78 -2.97
N LEU A 129 22.16 -5.48 -2.92
CA LEU A 129 21.20 -4.41 -2.57
C LEU A 129 20.21 -4.18 -3.72
N GLN A 130 20.66 -4.24 -4.97
CA GLN A 130 19.78 -4.17 -6.15
C GLN A 130 18.75 -5.30 -6.11
N ASP A 131 19.18 -6.53 -5.95
CA ASP A 131 18.29 -7.71 -5.86
C ASP A 131 17.27 -7.58 -4.72
N GLN A 132 17.70 -7.04 -3.56
CA GLN A 132 16.81 -6.83 -2.42
C GLN A 132 15.78 -5.74 -2.71
N ILE A 133 16.15 -4.65 -3.39
CA ILE A 133 15.24 -3.57 -3.77
C ILE A 133 14.24 -4.09 -4.80
N GLU A 134 14.68 -4.75 -5.86
CA GLU A 134 13.79 -5.34 -6.88
C GLU A 134 12.82 -6.37 -6.26
N GLY A 135 13.34 -7.24 -5.38
CA GLY A 135 12.51 -8.18 -4.63
C GLY A 135 11.49 -7.49 -3.70
N THR A 136 11.84 -6.33 -3.16
CA THR A 136 10.93 -5.54 -2.32
C THR A 136 9.86 -4.83 -3.15
N GLU A 137 10.19 -4.29 -4.34
CA GLU A 137 9.20 -3.72 -5.27
C GLU A 137 8.14 -4.76 -5.67
N ASN A 138 8.57 -6.00 -5.96
CA ASN A 138 7.64 -7.08 -6.25
C ASN A 138 6.71 -7.40 -5.07
N ARG A 139 7.24 -7.40 -3.84
CA ARG A 139 6.43 -7.61 -2.63
C ARG A 139 5.48 -6.44 -2.37
N ILE A 140 5.90 -5.20 -2.61
CA ILE A 140 5.02 -4.02 -2.55
C ILE A 140 3.85 -4.18 -3.52
N ALA A 141 4.10 -4.57 -4.76
CA ALA A 141 3.04 -4.78 -5.76
C ALA A 141 2.03 -5.86 -5.30
N VAL A 142 2.51 -6.96 -4.71
CA VAL A 142 1.66 -8.03 -4.15
C VAL A 142 0.87 -7.52 -2.95
N ALA A 143 1.52 -6.81 -2.01
CA ALA A 143 0.87 -6.29 -0.81
C ALA A 143 -0.23 -5.27 -1.17
N ARG A 144 0.02 -4.37 -2.13
CA ARG A 144 -1.00 -3.43 -2.65
C ARG A 144 -2.21 -4.14 -3.27
N ARG A 145 -1.96 -5.21 -4.02
CA ARG A 145 -3.05 -6.03 -4.58
C ARG A 145 -3.88 -6.67 -3.48
N ASN A 146 -3.23 -7.29 -2.50
CA ASN A 146 -3.92 -7.93 -1.37
C ASN A 146 -4.74 -6.92 -0.56
N PHE A 147 -4.21 -5.72 -0.33
CA PHE A 147 -4.94 -4.62 0.29
C PHE A 147 -6.19 -4.23 -0.52
N ASN A 148 -6.04 -4.06 -1.83
CA ASN A 148 -7.17 -3.71 -2.70
C ASN A 148 -8.24 -4.82 -2.71
N GLU A 149 -7.85 -6.09 -2.69
CA GLU A 149 -8.78 -7.24 -2.60
C GLU A 149 -9.54 -7.23 -1.26
N ALA A 150 -8.85 -7.05 -0.14
CA ALA A 150 -9.47 -6.95 1.18
C ALA A 150 -10.42 -5.73 1.27
N ALA A 151 -9.97 -4.55 0.82
CA ALA A 151 -10.79 -3.34 0.77
C ALA A 151 -12.03 -3.52 -0.13
N GLN A 152 -11.89 -4.23 -1.27
CA GLN A 152 -13.01 -4.51 -2.17
C GLN A 152 -14.06 -5.40 -1.50
N GLU A 153 -13.65 -6.46 -0.83
CA GLU A 153 -14.55 -7.36 -0.12
C GLU A 153 -15.32 -6.62 0.98
N TYR A 154 -14.62 -5.86 1.82
CA TYR A 154 -15.20 -5.03 2.86
C TYR A 154 -16.18 -3.99 2.27
N ASN A 155 -15.72 -3.20 1.30
CA ASN A 155 -16.53 -2.17 0.64
C ASN A 155 -17.80 -2.74 -0.05
N ALA A 156 -17.70 -3.94 -0.60
CA ALA A 156 -18.87 -4.63 -1.16
C ALA A 156 -19.88 -5.00 -0.06
N ASN A 157 -19.40 -5.46 1.09
CA ASN A 157 -20.29 -5.92 2.17
C ASN A 157 -20.98 -4.78 2.91
N ILE A 158 -20.33 -3.64 3.16
CA ILE A 158 -21.00 -2.47 3.76
C ILE A 158 -22.12 -1.91 2.88
N ARG A 159 -22.12 -2.22 1.58
CA ARG A 159 -23.11 -1.76 0.58
C ARG A 159 -24.22 -2.79 0.30
N LYS A 160 -24.10 -4.03 0.77
CA LYS A 160 -25.14 -5.06 0.58
C LYS A 160 -26.29 -4.85 1.55
N PHE A 161 -27.50 -5.24 1.14
CA PHE A 161 -28.65 -5.32 2.04
C PHE A 161 -28.51 -6.59 2.90
N PRO A 162 -28.84 -6.55 4.20
CA PRO A 162 -29.35 -5.41 5.00
C PRO A 162 -28.25 -4.50 5.59
N THR A 163 -26.97 -4.83 5.44
CA THR A 163 -25.81 -4.17 6.04
C THR A 163 -25.78 -2.67 5.77
N VAL A 164 -26.12 -2.23 4.56
CA VAL A 164 -26.12 -0.83 4.12
C VAL A 164 -27.00 0.08 5.00
N ILE A 165 -28.00 -0.48 5.69
CA ILE A 165 -28.91 0.28 6.55
C ILE A 165 -28.20 0.74 7.84
N TYR A 166 -27.32 -0.09 8.39
CA TYR A 166 -26.74 0.13 9.72
C TYR A 166 -25.22 0.36 9.71
N ALA A 167 -24.53 0.04 8.60
CA ALA A 167 -23.07 0.18 8.51
C ALA A 167 -22.62 1.59 8.92
N GLY A 168 -23.25 2.64 8.38
CA GLY A 168 -22.91 4.02 8.71
C GLY A 168 -23.21 4.40 10.17
N TRP A 169 -24.19 3.78 10.82
CA TRP A 169 -24.50 4.04 12.23
C TRP A 169 -23.43 3.50 13.18
N PHE A 170 -22.72 2.45 12.75
CA PHE A 170 -21.63 1.84 13.49
C PHE A 170 -20.24 2.34 13.05
N GLY A 171 -20.19 3.33 12.14
CA GLY A 171 -18.93 3.94 11.71
C GLY A 171 -18.16 3.14 10.66
N PHE A 172 -18.78 2.14 10.02
CA PHE A 172 -18.16 1.41 8.92
C PHE A 172 -18.16 2.27 7.64
N GLU A 173 -16.98 2.80 7.30
CA GLU A 173 -16.79 3.66 6.15
C GLU A 173 -16.04 2.95 5.03
N LYS A 174 -16.23 3.44 3.80
CA LYS A 174 -15.56 2.90 2.63
C LYS A 174 -14.04 3.13 2.71
N LYS A 175 -13.27 2.07 2.56
CA LYS A 175 -11.80 2.13 2.47
C LYS A 175 -11.36 2.48 1.03
N PRO A 176 -10.31 3.30 0.85
CA PRO A 176 -9.80 3.67 -0.47
C PRO A 176 -9.05 2.51 -1.16
N TYR A 177 -8.70 2.71 -2.42
CA TYR A 177 -7.89 1.76 -3.19
C TYR A 177 -6.61 2.39 -3.70
N PHE A 178 -5.54 1.62 -3.76
CA PHE A 178 -4.38 1.98 -4.59
C PHE A 178 -4.79 2.03 -6.05
N LYS A 179 -4.42 3.11 -6.72
CA LYS A 179 -4.65 3.29 -8.17
C LYS A 179 -3.44 2.79 -8.96
N ALA A 180 -3.65 2.41 -10.21
CA ALA A 180 -2.54 2.15 -11.13
C ALA A 180 -1.68 3.42 -11.29
N GLN A 181 -0.38 3.24 -11.53
CA GLN A 181 0.50 4.37 -11.82
C GLN A 181 0.03 5.08 -13.09
N ALA A 182 0.13 6.42 -13.08
CA ALA A 182 -0.18 7.21 -14.27
C ALA A 182 0.71 6.77 -15.45
N GLY A 183 0.10 6.42 -16.57
CA GLY A 183 0.78 5.90 -17.76
C GLY A 183 0.84 4.38 -17.89
N ALA A 184 0.43 3.61 -16.85
CA ALA A 184 0.32 2.16 -16.96
C ALA A 184 -0.76 1.69 -17.96
N GLU A 185 -1.63 2.59 -18.41
CA GLU A 185 -2.69 2.35 -19.39
C GLU A 185 -2.17 2.24 -20.82
N THR A 186 -0.96 2.75 -21.09
CA THR A 186 -0.35 2.72 -22.42
C THR A 186 0.77 1.70 -22.45
N ALA A 187 0.58 0.61 -23.22
CA ALA A 187 1.64 -0.34 -23.48
C ALA A 187 2.83 0.38 -24.14
N PRO A 188 4.07 0.14 -23.69
CA PRO A 188 5.24 0.71 -24.34
C PRO A 188 5.29 0.26 -25.81
N ARG A 189 5.40 1.24 -26.75
CA ARG A 189 5.60 0.92 -28.16
C ARG A 189 7.04 0.50 -28.35
N VAL A 190 7.24 -0.77 -28.59
CA VAL A 190 8.54 -1.28 -29.03
C VAL A 190 8.72 -0.84 -30.49
N GLN A 191 9.68 0.04 -30.76
CA GLN A 191 10.13 0.35 -32.11
C GLN A 191 11.42 -0.48 -32.33
N PHE A 192 11.38 -1.34 -33.32
CA PHE A 192 12.56 -2.07 -33.80
C PHE A 192 13.28 -1.26 -34.85
#